data_8138d16fca89a166d820de1c376f95ba
#
_entry.id   8138d16fca89a166d820de1c376f95ba
#
_cell.length_a   1.000
_cell.length_b   1.000
_cell.length_c   1.000
_cell.angle_alpha   90.00
_cell.angle_beta   90.00
_cell.angle_gamma   90.00
#
_symmetry.space_group_name_H-M   'P 1'
#
loop_
_entity.id
_entity.type
_entity.pdbx_description
1 polymer ?
#
loop_
_entity_poly.entity_id
_entity_poly.type
_entity_poly.pdbx_seq_one_letter_code
_entity_poly.pdbx_strand_id
1 'polypeptide(L)'
;MANDLSTHAVGRGDNPALGILMMMTAIGVLSTMNVFVKHIGPDFHPMQVTFIRNFIATMIIVPFILRAGGVGILKTKRPWGHAARALGGVLGNAGFFYAFARLPLADVMVISQAVPLFATLLAVVFLNENVGWRRWSAIICGFLGVVIALDPSGTIDLASLATVFATLCWASTILLMRSLGSTESPYTIVFYYMAAGTVIAAMFMPWVWVATPIETIKLFVAAGVLGALGQYLMTFALKVAEASVVSPFNYTAIIWGICFDLVIWSIWPSWPTVIGAMFISAAGLYIFHREALLKAP
;
A
#
# COMPACT_ATOMS: atom_id res chain seq x y z
N MET A 1 -10.55 -19.13 -44.79
CA MET A 1 -9.36 -18.75 -44.05
C MET A 1 -9.81 -17.73 -43.00
N ALA A 2 -10.24 -18.23 -41.83
CA ALA A 2 -10.64 -17.42 -40.69
C ALA A 2 -9.40 -17.28 -39.80
N ASN A 3 -8.94 -16.04 -39.65
CA ASN A 3 -7.79 -15.70 -38.81
C ASN A 3 -8.18 -15.80 -37.34
N ASP A 4 -7.61 -16.79 -36.71
CA ASP A 4 -7.73 -17.10 -35.29
C ASP A 4 -6.98 -16.00 -34.47
N LEU A 5 -7.67 -14.93 -34.15
CA LEU A 5 -7.22 -13.98 -33.13
C LEU A 5 -7.59 -14.56 -31.74
N SER A 6 -6.89 -15.63 -31.39
CA SER A 6 -6.86 -16.07 -30.00
C SER A 6 -6.21 -14.96 -29.14
N THR A 7 -7.05 -14.11 -28.58
CA THR A 7 -6.69 -13.25 -27.47
C THR A 7 -6.12 -14.12 -26.36
N HIS A 8 -4.80 -14.19 -26.24
CA HIS A 8 -4.12 -14.74 -25.08
C HIS A 8 -4.59 -13.95 -23.86
N ALA A 9 -5.56 -14.50 -23.16
CA ALA A 9 -5.80 -14.13 -21.77
C ALA A 9 -4.49 -14.45 -21.04
N VAL A 10 -3.73 -13.43 -20.70
CA VAL A 10 -2.50 -13.56 -19.89
C VAL A 10 -2.92 -14.27 -18.61
N GLY A 11 -2.55 -15.54 -18.47
CA GLY A 11 -2.86 -16.37 -17.32
C GLY A 11 -2.26 -15.73 -16.05
N ARG A 12 -2.98 -15.87 -14.96
CA ARG A 12 -2.54 -15.37 -13.66
C ARG A 12 -1.31 -16.18 -13.24
N GLY A 13 -0.12 -15.55 -13.18
CA GLY A 13 1.10 -16.19 -12.69
C GLY A 13 2.18 -16.56 -13.72
N ASP A 14 2.04 -16.11 -14.97
CA ASP A 14 2.92 -16.57 -16.07
C ASP A 14 4.36 -16.02 -16.00
N ASN A 15 4.64 -14.96 -15.21
CA ASN A 15 5.98 -14.38 -15.14
C ASN A 15 6.36 -13.92 -13.72
N PRO A 16 6.81 -14.84 -12.84
CA PRO A 16 7.24 -14.51 -11.49
C PRO A 16 8.37 -13.48 -11.43
N ALA A 17 9.35 -13.57 -12.32
CA ALA A 17 10.50 -12.66 -12.35
C ALA A 17 10.07 -11.22 -12.66
N LEU A 18 9.19 -11.03 -13.64
CA LEU A 18 8.62 -9.72 -13.94
C LEU A 18 7.79 -9.19 -12.77
N GLY A 19 6.98 -10.04 -12.14
CA GLY A 19 6.20 -9.67 -10.96
C GLY A 19 7.07 -9.18 -9.79
N ILE A 20 8.15 -9.89 -9.50
CA ILE A 20 9.14 -9.51 -8.47
C ILE A 20 9.78 -8.16 -8.82
N LEU A 21 10.27 -8.00 -10.05
CA LEU A 21 10.90 -6.75 -10.49
C LEU A 21 9.93 -5.57 -10.37
N MET A 22 8.68 -5.74 -10.84
CA MET A 22 7.66 -4.70 -10.74
C MET A 22 7.31 -4.37 -9.28
N MET A 23 7.23 -5.37 -8.38
CA MET A 23 6.96 -5.16 -6.98
C MET A 23 8.11 -4.40 -6.29
N MET A 24 9.36 -4.82 -6.49
CA MET A 24 10.52 -4.12 -5.90
C MET A 24 10.61 -2.68 -6.38
N THR A 25 10.39 -2.44 -7.68
CA THR A 25 10.36 -1.09 -8.26
C THR A 25 9.20 -0.28 -7.66
N ALA A 26 8.01 -0.88 -7.53
CA ALA A 26 6.84 -0.24 -6.92
C ALA A 26 7.13 0.21 -5.49
N ILE A 27 7.75 -0.66 -4.68
CA ILE A 27 8.08 -0.35 -3.29
C ILE A 27 9.12 0.78 -3.20
N GLY A 28 10.17 0.76 -4.03
CA GLY A 28 11.15 1.85 -4.09
C GLY A 28 10.50 3.19 -4.45
N VAL A 29 9.63 3.20 -5.48
CA VAL A 29 8.90 4.40 -5.92
C VAL A 29 7.94 4.91 -4.84
N LEU A 30 7.19 4.02 -4.18
CA LEU A 30 6.27 4.41 -3.09
C LEU A 30 7.04 4.88 -1.85
N SER A 31 8.17 4.25 -1.53
CA SER A 31 9.02 4.70 -0.43
C SER A 31 9.59 6.09 -0.70
N THR A 32 10.01 6.37 -1.93
CA THR A 32 10.44 7.71 -2.36
C THR A 32 9.28 8.71 -2.29
N MET A 33 8.06 8.33 -2.70
CA MET A 33 6.87 9.16 -2.51
C MET A 33 6.67 9.55 -1.05
N ASN A 34 6.87 8.61 -0.12
CA ASN A 34 6.70 8.87 1.32
C ASN A 34 7.73 9.88 1.85
N VAL A 35 8.94 9.97 1.25
CA VAL A 35 9.90 11.05 1.54
C VAL A 35 9.30 12.42 1.22
N PHE A 36 8.66 12.58 0.05
CA PHE A 36 7.99 13.83 -0.29
C PHE A 36 6.83 14.14 0.66
N VAL A 37 6.03 13.14 1.04
CA VAL A 37 4.96 13.32 2.02
C VAL A 37 5.51 13.78 3.38
N LYS A 38 6.62 13.22 3.83
CA LYS A 38 7.29 13.65 5.08
C LYS A 38 7.80 15.10 4.97
N HIS A 39 8.33 15.51 3.82
CA HIS A 39 8.76 16.90 3.59
C HIS A 39 7.61 17.90 3.50
N ILE A 40 6.42 17.49 3.03
CA ILE A 40 5.21 18.32 3.10
C ILE A 40 4.90 18.66 4.57
N GLY A 41 5.16 17.72 5.48
CA GLY A 41 5.16 17.96 6.91
C GLY A 41 3.78 18.03 7.55
N PRO A 42 3.75 18.39 8.85
CA PRO A 42 2.53 18.40 9.66
C PRO A 42 1.63 19.62 9.44
N ASP A 43 2.09 20.62 8.68
CA ASP A 43 1.34 21.86 8.42
C ASP A 43 0.12 21.63 7.53
N PHE A 44 0.09 20.50 6.81
CA PHE A 44 -1.01 20.13 5.94
C PHE A 44 -1.80 18.96 6.55
N HIS A 45 -3.13 19.14 6.57
CA HIS A 45 -4.00 18.06 7.02
C HIS A 45 -3.88 16.83 6.09
N PRO A 46 -3.80 15.58 6.62
CA PRO A 46 -3.62 14.37 5.81
C PRO A 46 -4.63 14.19 4.68
N MET A 47 -5.87 14.67 4.87
CA MET A 47 -6.90 14.65 3.82
C MET A 47 -6.56 15.61 2.67
N GLN A 48 -5.94 16.77 2.95
CA GLN A 48 -5.47 17.68 1.88
C GLN A 48 -4.33 17.05 1.09
N VAL A 49 -3.38 16.40 1.78
CA VAL A 49 -2.30 15.66 1.13
C VAL A 49 -2.88 14.54 0.24
N THR A 50 -3.83 13.78 0.77
CA THR A 50 -4.51 12.71 0.03
C THR A 50 -5.27 13.26 -1.19
N PHE A 51 -5.99 14.38 -1.03
CA PHE A 51 -6.74 15.02 -2.11
C PHE A 51 -5.83 15.43 -3.26
N ILE A 52 -4.83 16.28 -2.98
CA ILE A 52 -3.95 16.83 -4.02
C ILE A 52 -3.17 15.71 -4.72
N ARG A 53 -2.59 14.79 -3.94
CA ARG A 53 -1.85 13.64 -4.47
C ARG A 53 -2.72 12.76 -5.38
N ASN A 54 -3.91 12.38 -4.92
CA ASN A 54 -4.80 11.51 -5.70
C ASN A 54 -5.37 12.24 -6.94
N PHE A 55 -5.66 13.54 -6.83
CA PHE A 55 -6.08 14.37 -7.97
C PHE A 55 -5.01 14.38 -9.06
N ILE A 56 -3.75 14.67 -8.71
CA ILE A 56 -2.62 14.67 -9.63
C ILE A 56 -2.44 13.26 -10.24
N ALA A 57 -2.48 12.22 -9.41
CA ALA A 57 -2.36 10.85 -9.87
C ALA A 57 -3.49 10.45 -10.84
N THR A 58 -4.72 10.92 -10.61
CA THR A 58 -5.85 10.71 -11.52
C THR A 58 -5.62 11.40 -12.87
N MET A 59 -5.14 12.66 -12.86
CA MET A 59 -4.82 13.39 -14.09
C MET A 59 -3.73 12.70 -14.91
N ILE A 60 -2.73 12.11 -14.23
CA ILE A 60 -1.63 11.39 -14.89
C ILE A 60 -2.09 10.08 -15.50
N ILE A 61 -2.97 9.31 -14.85
CA ILE A 61 -3.38 7.99 -15.34
C ILE A 61 -4.35 8.10 -16.54
N VAL A 62 -5.12 9.18 -16.65
CA VAL A 62 -6.13 9.38 -17.72
C VAL A 62 -5.54 9.26 -19.13
N PRO A 63 -4.45 9.94 -19.51
CA PRO A 63 -3.85 9.78 -20.83
C PRO A 63 -3.44 8.34 -21.16
N PHE A 64 -2.95 7.59 -20.16
CA PHE A 64 -2.59 6.18 -20.37
C PHE A 64 -3.82 5.30 -20.58
N ILE A 65 -4.94 5.57 -19.89
CA ILE A 65 -6.22 4.91 -20.09
C ILE A 65 -6.73 5.15 -21.52
N LEU A 66 -6.69 6.41 -21.99
CA LEU A 66 -7.13 6.77 -23.31
C LEU A 66 -6.33 6.04 -24.41
N ARG A 67 -5.02 5.83 -24.19
CA ARG A 67 -4.16 5.07 -25.11
C ARG A 67 -4.35 3.56 -25.00
N ALA A 68 -4.70 3.03 -23.82
CA ALA A 68 -4.81 1.58 -23.57
C ALA A 68 -6.13 0.96 -24.02
N GLY A 69 -7.11 1.76 -24.44
CA GLY A 69 -8.42 1.27 -24.89
C GLY A 69 -9.56 2.26 -24.65
N GLY A 70 -9.22 3.50 -24.29
CA GLY A 70 -10.18 4.58 -24.05
C GLY A 70 -11.01 4.34 -22.79
N VAL A 71 -12.07 5.13 -22.64
CA VAL A 71 -12.99 5.05 -21.49
C VAL A 71 -13.71 3.71 -21.37
N GLY A 72 -13.72 2.89 -22.42
CA GLY A 72 -14.32 1.56 -22.39
C GLY A 72 -13.65 0.62 -21.40
N ILE A 73 -12.35 0.78 -21.12
CA ILE A 73 -11.59 -0.03 -20.17
C ILE A 73 -12.04 0.21 -18.71
N LEU A 74 -12.71 1.34 -18.44
CA LEU A 74 -13.23 1.70 -17.13
C LEU A 74 -14.59 1.05 -16.78
N LYS A 75 -15.19 0.31 -17.73
CA LYS A 75 -16.42 -0.43 -17.43
C LYS A 75 -16.15 -1.49 -16.38
N THR A 76 -16.82 -1.38 -15.23
CA THR A 76 -16.70 -2.33 -14.12
C THR A 76 -18.03 -2.99 -13.81
N LYS A 77 -17.98 -4.26 -13.41
CA LYS A 77 -19.11 -5.00 -12.86
C LYS A 77 -19.09 -5.02 -11.31
N ARG A 78 -18.06 -4.40 -10.70
CA ARG A 78 -17.82 -4.47 -9.24
C ARG A 78 -17.65 -3.09 -8.60
N PRO A 79 -18.61 -2.14 -8.77
CA PRO A 79 -18.48 -0.76 -8.30
C PRO A 79 -18.28 -0.68 -6.77
N TRP A 80 -18.98 -1.53 -6.00
CA TRP A 80 -18.83 -1.60 -4.55
C TRP A 80 -17.43 -2.07 -4.09
N GLY A 81 -16.80 -2.95 -4.85
CA GLY A 81 -15.41 -3.35 -4.60
C GLY A 81 -14.43 -2.20 -4.76
N HIS A 82 -14.62 -1.37 -5.80
CA HIS A 82 -13.83 -0.16 -6.01
C HIS A 82 -14.10 0.90 -4.92
N ALA A 83 -15.37 1.10 -4.53
CA ALA A 83 -15.74 2.03 -3.48
C ALA A 83 -15.13 1.63 -2.12
N ALA A 84 -15.24 0.37 -1.74
CA ALA A 84 -14.64 -0.16 -0.50
C ALA A 84 -13.12 -0.01 -0.51
N ARG A 85 -12.46 -0.30 -1.65
CA ARG A 85 -11.01 -0.13 -1.82
C ARG A 85 -10.60 1.35 -1.71
N ALA A 86 -11.37 2.25 -2.31
CA ALA A 86 -11.09 3.69 -2.24
C ALA A 86 -11.25 4.22 -0.81
N LEU A 87 -12.31 3.82 -0.11
CA LEU A 87 -12.53 4.21 1.29
C LEU A 87 -11.41 3.71 2.20
N GLY A 88 -11.10 2.42 2.15
CA GLY A 88 -9.99 1.84 2.92
C GLY A 88 -8.65 2.49 2.58
N GLY A 89 -8.42 2.80 1.31
CA GLY A 89 -7.22 3.50 0.86
C GLY A 89 -7.13 4.95 1.34
N VAL A 90 -8.22 5.70 1.35
CA VAL A 90 -8.23 7.09 1.87
C VAL A 90 -7.97 7.10 3.38
N LEU A 91 -8.63 6.22 4.13
CA LEU A 91 -8.42 6.10 5.58
C LEU A 91 -7.00 5.64 5.90
N GLY A 92 -6.49 4.66 5.16
CA GLY A 92 -5.11 4.21 5.28
C GLY A 92 -4.09 5.31 4.95
N ASN A 93 -4.27 6.00 3.83
CA ASN A 93 -3.40 7.12 3.46
C ASN A 93 -3.43 8.24 4.49
N ALA A 94 -4.61 8.59 5.00
CA ALA A 94 -4.74 9.63 6.03
C ALA A 94 -3.95 9.28 7.29
N GLY A 95 -4.03 8.03 7.76
CA GLY A 95 -3.26 7.55 8.90
C GLY A 95 -1.75 7.52 8.63
N PHE A 96 -1.32 6.98 7.48
CA PHE A 96 0.08 6.95 7.10
C PHE A 96 0.67 8.36 6.90
N PHE A 97 -0.03 9.27 6.23
CA PHE A 97 0.47 10.62 6.00
C PHE A 97 0.55 11.43 7.29
N TYR A 98 -0.41 11.20 8.21
CA TYR A 98 -0.33 11.75 9.55
C TYR A 98 0.92 11.27 10.30
N ALA A 99 1.22 9.96 10.17
CA ALA A 99 2.37 9.33 10.82
C ALA A 99 3.70 9.75 10.18
N PHE A 100 3.82 9.72 8.84
CA PHE A 100 5.05 10.13 8.14
C PHE A 100 5.47 11.57 8.44
N ALA A 101 4.51 12.46 8.67
CA ALA A 101 4.78 13.84 9.03
C ALA A 101 5.35 14.00 10.46
N ARG A 102 5.27 12.97 11.32
CA ARG A 102 5.58 13.06 12.76
C ARG A 102 6.59 12.04 13.26
N LEU A 103 6.70 10.90 12.58
CA LEU A 103 7.58 9.78 12.97
C LEU A 103 8.71 9.59 11.96
N PRO A 104 9.81 8.90 12.35
CA PRO A 104 10.77 8.36 11.39
C PRO A 104 10.11 7.48 10.34
N LEU A 105 10.59 7.52 9.10
CA LEU A 105 10.03 6.67 8.03
C LEU A 105 10.20 5.19 8.34
N ALA A 106 11.33 4.81 8.92
CA ALA A 106 11.61 3.42 9.31
C ALA A 106 10.56 2.87 10.26
N ASP A 107 10.16 3.64 11.30
CA ASP A 107 9.18 3.21 12.30
C ASP A 107 7.80 2.95 11.65
N VAL A 108 7.33 3.88 10.83
CA VAL A 108 6.06 3.74 10.11
C VAL A 108 6.13 2.56 9.13
N MET A 109 7.25 2.42 8.40
CA MET A 109 7.42 1.34 7.43
C MET A 109 7.52 -0.04 8.10
N VAL A 110 8.19 -0.15 9.25
CA VAL A 110 8.25 -1.39 10.03
C VAL A 110 6.85 -1.83 10.45
N ILE A 111 6.07 -0.95 11.09
CA ILE A 111 4.71 -1.26 11.53
C ILE A 111 3.81 -1.61 10.33
N SER A 112 3.98 -0.91 9.20
CA SER A 112 3.21 -1.19 7.99
C SER A 112 3.44 -2.59 7.41
N GLN A 113 4.58 -3.24 7.70
CA GLN A 113 4.83 -4.62 7.29
C GLN A 113 3.99 -5.66 8.06
N ALA A 114 3.22 -5.25 9.07
CA ALA A 114 2.21 -6.11 9.70
C ALA A 114 0.97 -6.36 8.81
N VAL A 115 0.91 -5.83 7.58
CA VAL A 115 -0.17 -6.08 6.61
C VAL A 115 -0.54 -7.57 6.48
N PRO A 116 0.40 -8.53 6.34
CA PRO A 116 0.04 -9.94 6.24
C PRO A 116 -0.65 -10.49 7.49
N LEU A 117 -0.28 -9.98 8.68
CA LEU A 117 -0.88 -10.37 9.95
C LEU A 117 -2.34 -9.92 9.99
N PHE A 118 -2.60 -8.64 9.69
CA PHE A 118 -3.94 -8.09 9.59
C PHE A 118 -4.75 -8.74 8.47
N ALA A 119 -4.15 -9.02 7.31
CA ALA A 119 -4.83 -9.70 6.21
C ALA A 119 -5.30 -11.11 6.61
N THR A 120 -4.48 -11.86 7.34
CA THR A 120 -4.86 -13.18 7.86
C THR A 120 -5.97 -13.06 8.91
N LEU A 121 -5.89 -12.08 9.80
CA LEU A 121 -6.94 -11.84 10.80
C LEU A 121 -8.28 -11.47 10.13
N LEU A 122 -8.25 -10.60 9.12
CA LEU A 122 -9.43 -10.24 8.34
C LEU A 122 -10.01 -11.46 7.58
N ALA A 123 -9.16 -12.34 7.05
CA ALA A 123 -9.61 -13.56 6.39
C ALA A 123 -10.31 -14.52 7.36
N VAL A 124 -9.81 -14.65 8.59
CA VAL A 124 -10.50 -15.42 9.64
C VAL A 124 -11.88 -14.84 9.97
N VAL A 125 -11.94 -13.52 10.19
CA VAL A 125 -13.17 -12.85 10.67
C VAL A 125 -14.24 -12.76 9.57
N PHE A 126 -13.85 -12.41 8.33
CA PHE A 126 -14.78 -12.11 7.25
C PHE A 126 -15.00 -13.26 6.26
N LEU A 127 -14.01 -14.14 6.11
CA LEU A 127 -14.08 -15.28 5.19
C LEU A 127 -14.27 -16.62 5.91
N ASN A 128 -14.35 -16.62 7.25
CA ASN A 128 -14.44 -17.81 8.09
C ASN A 128 -13.33 -18.85 7.77
N GLU A 129 -12.13 -18.38 7.40
CA GLU A 129 -11.02 -19.27 7.14
C GLU A 129 -10.54 -19.96 8.41
N ASN A 130 -10.38 -21.28 8.36
CA ASN A 130 -9.82 -22.04 9.46
C ASN A 130 -8.29 -21.88 9.47
N VAL A 131 -7.80 -21.14 10.46
CA VAL A 131 -6.36 -20.90 10.67
C VAL A 131 -5.85 -21.88 11.71
N GLY A 132 -4.91 -22.75 11.31
CA GLY A 132 -4.29 -23.71 12.21
C GLY A 132 -3.40 -23.01 13.26
N TRP A 133 -3.11 -23.72 14.38
CA TRP A 133 -2.35 -23.20 15.52
C TRP A 133 -1.00 -22.57 15.14
N ARG A 134 -0.32 -23.10 14.12
CA ARG A 134 0.98 -22.59 13.63
C ARG A 134 0.86 -21.18 13.01
N ARG A 135 -0.23 -20.89 12.31
CA ARG A 135 -0.49 -19.54 11.79
C ARG A 135 -0.86 -18.58 12.93
N TRP A 136 -1.63 -19.06 13.91
CA TRP A 136 -1.94 -18.26 15.10
C TRP A 136 -0.69 -17.88 15.89
N SER A 137 0.26 -18.81 16.09
CA SER A 137 1.53 -18.50 16.77
C SER A 137 2.35 -17.46 16.01
N ALA A 138 2.38 -17.52 14.66
CA ALA A 138 3.04 -16.50 13.83
C ALA A 138 2.36 -15.13 13.96
N ILE A 139 1.03 -15.08 13.94
CA ILE A 139 0.26 -13.85 14.13
C ILE A 139 0.57 -13.21 15.48
N ILE A 140 0.54 -13.99 16.56
CA ILE A 140 0.86 -13.52 17.92
C ILE A 140 2.30 -13.00 17.97
N CYS A 141 3.27 -13.74 17.43
CA CYS A 141 4.67 -13.33 17.36
C CYS A 141 4.84 -12.01 16.57
N GLY A 142 4.16 -11.88 15.44
CA GLY A 142 4.20 -10.65 14.64
C GLY A 142 3.56 -9.45 15.35
N PHE A 143 2.45 -9.64 16.06
CA PHE A 143 1.85 -8.57 16.86
C PHE A 143 2.68 -8.18 18.08
N LEU A 144 3.42 -9.11 18.70
CA LEU A 144 4.45 -8.76 19.69
C LEU A 144 5.51 -7.86 19.05
N GLY A 145 5.93 -8.14 17.82
CA GLY A 145 6.82 -7.26 17.07
C GLY A 145 6.23 -5.85 16.84
N VAL A 146 4.93 -5.75 16.54
CA VAL A 146 4.25 -4.43 16.44
C VAL A 146 4.28 -3.70 17.78
N VAL A 147 3.97 -4.37 18.88
CA VAL A 147 4.00 -3.78 20.22
C VAL A 147 5.42 -3.31 20.59
N ILE A 148 6.45 -4.09 20.26
CA ILE A 148 7.85 -3.71 20.48
C ILE A 148 8.20 -2.47 19.63
N ALA A 149 7.81 -2.45 18.34
CA ALA A 149 8.09 -1.33 17.45
C ALA A 149 7.37 -0.02 17.86
N LEU A 150 6.24 -0.13 18.57
CA LEU A 150 5.53 1.02 19.14
C LEU A 150 6.26 1.66 20.32
N ASP A 151 7.31 1.02 20.84
CA ASP A 151 8.10 1.43 22.01
C ASP A 151 7.23 1.86 23.20
N PRO A 152 6.56 0.94 23.91
CA PRO A 152 5.62 1.26 24.98
C PRO A 152 6.30 1.77 26.26
N SER A 153 7.62 1.97 26.28
CA SER A 153 8.37 2.56 27.40
C SER A 153 8.02 4.04 27.62
N GLY A 154 7.39 4.69 26.63
CA GLY A 154 6.84 6.04 26.71
C GLY A 154 5.30 6.08 26.63
N THR A 155 4.75 7.25 26.44
CA THR A 155 3.33 7.42 26.09
C THR A 155 3.14 6.98 24.63
N ILE A 156 2.21 6.05 24.39
CA ILE A 156 1.88 5.65 23.01
C ILE A 156 1.40 6.87 22.24
N ASP A 157 2.17 7.28 21.23
CA ASP A 157 1.85 8.45 20.42
C ASP A 157 0.69 8.15 19.46
N LEU A 158 -0.16 9.16 19.26
CA LEU A 158 -1.28 9.09 18.33
C LEU A 158 -0.83 8.74 16.91
N ALA A 159 0.37 9.17 16.48
CA ALA A 159 0.92 8.85 15.17
C ALA A 159 1.24 7.35 15.03
N SER A 160 1.71 6.72 16.09
CA SER A 160 1.95 5.28 16.14
C SER A 160 0.64 4.49 16.04
N LEU A 161 -0.40 4.90 16.77
CA LEU A 161 -1.74 4.30 16.67
C LEU A 161 -2.36 4.51 15.28
N ALA A 162 -2.18 5.70 14.70
CA ALA A 162 -2.61 5.98 13.33
C ALA A 162 -1.91 5.08 12.31
N THR A 163 -0.63 4.72 12.53
CA THR A 163 0.10 3.77 11.70
C THR A 163 -0.50 2.37 11.76
N VAL A 164 -0.83 1.87 12.95
CA VAL A 164 -1.49 0.56 13.13
C VAL A 164 -2.86 0.54 12.44
N PHE A 165 -3.68 1.56 12.65
CA PHE A 165 -4.97 1.71 11.99
C PHE A 165 -4.83 1.77 10.47
N ALA A 166 -3.88 2.56 9.96
CA ALA A 166 -3.59 2.66 8.54
C ALA A 166 -3.14 1.31 7.95
N THR A 167 -2.35 0.54 8.68
CA THR A 167 -1.91 -0.80 8.28
C THR A 167 -3.08 -1.78 8.15
N LEU A 168 -4.03 -1.73 9.08
CA LEU A 168 -5.27 -2.51 9.00
C LEU A 168 -6.10 -2.12 7.76
N CYS A 169 -6.31 -0.83 7.54
CA CYS A 169 -6.99 -0.31 6.35
C CYS A 169 -6.28 -0.76 5.07
N TRP A 170 -4.95 -0.68 5.06
CA TRP A 170 -4.15 -1.10 3.90
C TRP A 170 -4.24 -2.60 3.64
N ALA A 171 -4.26 -3.43 4.68
CA ALA A 171 -4.47 -4.87 4.55
C ALA A 171 -5.79 -5.19 3.85
N SER A 172 -6.89 -4.52 4.24
CA SER A 172 -8.19 -4.67 3.56
C SER A 172 -8.12 -4.25 2.08
N THR A 173 -7.40 -3.16 1.79
CA THR A 173 -7.20 -2.64 0.43
C THR A 173 -6.43 -3.63 -0.44
N ILE A 174 -5.40 -4.30 0.08
CA ILE A 174 -4.64 -5.34 -0.64
C ILE A 174 -5.52 -6.54 -0.97
N LEU A 175 -6.35 -7.01 -0.03
CA LEU A 175 -7.29 -8.10 -0.28
C LEU A 175 -8.28 -7.75 -1.39
N LEU A 176 -8.86 -6.54 -1.35
CA LEU A 176 -9.76 -6.04 -2.39
C LEU A 176 -9.05 -5.89 -3.74
N MET A 177 -7.80 -5.40 -3.76
CA MET A 177 -7.02 -5.28 -4.99
C MET A 177 -6.75 -6.64 -5.64
N ARG A 178 -6.43 -7.67 -4.84
CA ARG A 178 -6.29 -9.05 -5.32
C ARG A 178 -7.60 -9.58 -5.92
N SER A 179 -8.71 -9.34 -5.23
CA SER A 179 -10.04 -9.75 -5.68
C SER A 179 -10.44 -9.06 -6.98
N LEU A 180 -10.25 -7.74 -7.10
CA LEU A 180 -10.54 -6.97 -8.30
C LEU A 180 -9.64 -7.35 -9.48
N GLY A 181 -8.37 -7.63 -9.22
CA GLY A 181 -7.39 -8.01 -10.24
C GLY A 181 -7.75 -9.29 -11.03
N SER A 182 -8.72 -10.09 -10.55
CA SER A 182 -9.21 -11.27 -11.29
C SER A 182 -10.12 -10.91 -12.46
N THR A 183 -10.78 -9.76 -12.42
CA THR A 183 -11.82 -9.35 -13.38
C THR A 183 -11.54 -8.01 -14.05
N GLU A 184 -10.71 -7.18 -13.42
CA GLU A 184 -10.49 -5.79 -13.84
C GLU A 184 -9.05 -5.58 -14.34
N SER A 185 -8.86 -4.54 -15.16
CA SER A 185 -7.53 -4.14 -15.59
C SER A 185 -6.79 -3.36 -14.49
N PRO A 186 -5.43 -3.38 -14.45
CA PRO A 186 -4.68 -2.53 -13.53
C PRO A 186 -5.03 -1.05 -13.66
N TYR A 187 -5.25 -0.56 -14.88
CA TYR A 187 -5.67 0.82 -15.14
C TYR A 187 -7.00 1.15 -14.46
N THR A 188 -7.99 0.26 -14.58
CA THR A 188 -9.32 0.41 -13.98
C THR A 188 -9.22 0.46 -12.46
N ILE A 189 -8.46 -0.47 -11.88
CA ILE A 189 -8.29 -0.59 -10.43
C ILE A 189 -7.61 0.66 -9.86
N VAL A 190 -6.56 1.16 -10.52
CA VAL A 190 -5.82 2.35 -10.07
C VAL A 190 -6.66 3.61 -10.27
N PHE A 191 -7.33 3.74 -11.42
CA PHE A 191 -8.18 4.90 -11.72
C PHE A 191 -9.29 5.08 -10.67
N TYR A 192 -10.09 4.04 -10.42
CA TYR A 192 -11.17 4.14 -9.43
C TYR A 192 -10.63 4.41 -8.02
N TYR A 193 -9.50 3.82 -7.64
CA TYR A 193 -8.85 4.10 -6.36
C TYR A 193 -8.45 5.58 -6.23
N MET A 194 -7.80 6.15 -7.26
CA MET A 194 -7.36 7.54 -7.24
C MET A 194 -8.52 8.52 -7.38
N ALA A 195 -9.42 8.31 -8.34
CA ALA A 195 -10.54 9.20 -8.61
C ALA A 195 -11.56 9.22 -7.46
N ALA A 196 -12.01 8.05 -7.00
CA ALA A 196 -12.91 7.98 -5.86
C ALA A 196 -12.25 8.47 -4.56
N GLY A 197 -10.95 8.19 -4.38
CA GLY A 197 -10.16 8.72 -3.27
C GLY A 197 -10.07 10.25 -3.31
N THR A 198 -9.96 10.86 -4.50
CA THR A 198 -10.00 12.31 -4.68
C THR A 198 -11.36 12.86 -4.25
N VAL A 199 -12.46 12.24 -4.70
CA VAL A 199 -13.82 12.68 -4.35
C VAL A 199 -14.07 12.60 -2.84
N ILE A 200 -13.70 11.46 -2.22
CA ILE A 200 -13.85 11.28 -0.76
C ILE A 200 -13.04 12.33 0.00
N ALA A 201 -11.77 12.54 -0.36
CA ALA A 201 -10.93 13.53 0.30
C ALA A 201 -11.41 14.97 0.05
N ALA A 202 -11.97 15.28 -1.13
CA ALA A 202 -12.54 16.59 -1.47
C ALA A 202 -13.66 17.00 -0.51
N MET A 203 -14.43 16.04 0.00
CA MET A 203 -15.52 16.31 0.95
C MET A 203 -15.02 16.96 2.25
N PHE A 204 -13.75 16.77 2.61
CA PHE A 204 -13.14 17.36 3.80
C PHE A 204 -12.53 18.74 3.55
N MET A 205 -12.30 19.14 2.29
CA MET A 205 -11.60 20.39 1.95
C MET A 205 -12.20 21.66 2.55
N PRO A 206 -13.54 21.81 2.66
CA PRO A 206 -14.12 23.02 3.27
C PRO A 206 -13.65 23.29 4.71
N TRP A 207 -13.23 22.25 5.43
CA TRP A 207 -12.81 22.36 6.84
C TRP A 207 -11.31 22.32 7.06
N VAL A 208 -10.55 21.73 6.12
CA VAL A 208 -9.11 21.44 6.34
C VAL A 208 -8.19 22.11 5.33
N TRP A 209 -8.73 22.87 4.39
CA TRP A 209 -7.93 23.47 3.34
C TRP A 209 -7.03 24.58 3.86
N VAL A 210 -5.72 24.44 3.61
CA VAL A 210 -4.70 25.47 3.83
C VAL A 210 -4.11 25.87 2.49
N ALA A 211 -3.90 27.19 2.27
CA ALA A 211 -3.27 27.70 1.05
C ALA A 211 -1.88 27.06 0.87
N THR A 212 -1.63 26.54 -0.34
CA THR A 212 -0.42 25.78 -0.62
C THR A 212 0.63 26.68 -1.30
N PRO A 213 1.77 26.96 -0.66
CA PRO A 213 2.88 27.69 -1.25
C PRO A 213 3.39 27.00 -2.51
N ILE A 214 3.90 27.81 -3.48
CA ILE A 214 4.39 27.28 -4.77
C ILE A 214 5.49 26.23 -4.63
N GLU A 215 6.34 26.35 -3.60
CA GLU A 215 7.42 25.41 -3.32
C GLU A 215 6.85 24.05 -2.88
N THR A 216 5.80 24.06 -2.07
CA THR A 216 5.14 22.84 -1.60
C THR A 216 4.35 22.15 -2.73
N ILE A 217 3.85 22.90 -3.72
CA ILE A 217 3.18 22.33 -4.90
C ILE A 217 4.09 21.35 -5.62
N LYS A 218 5.39 21.63 -5.74
CA LYS A 218 6.37 20.73 -6.37
C LYS A 218 6.43 19.38 -5.65
N LEU A 219 6.39 19.39 -4.31
CA LEU A 219 6.38 18.18 -3.49
C LEU A 219 5.09 17.39 -3.69
N PHE A 220 3.95 18.05 -3.76
CA PHE A 220 2.66 17.42 -4.06
C PHE A 220 2.63 16.79 -5.46
N VAL A 221 3.19 17.49 -6.46
CA VAL A 221 3.29 16.95 -7.82
C VAL A 221 4.17 15.70 -7.82
N ALA A 222 5.35 15.75 -7.19
CA ALA A 222 6.22 14.59 -7.08
C ALA A 222 5.52 13.41 -6.38
N ALA A 223 4.85 13.66 -5.25
CA ALA A 223 4.10 12.63 -4.53
C ALA A 223 2.94 12.06 -5.37
N GLY A 224 2.24 12.88 -6.16
CA GLY A 224 1.18 12.44 -7.06
C GLY A 224 1.69 11.56 -8.20
N VAL A 225 2.78 11.97 -8.86
CA VAL A 225 3.42 11.21 -9.95
C VAL A 225 3.93 9.86 -9.45
N LEU A 226 4.73 9.88 -8.38
CA LEU A 226 5.29 8.66 -7.80
C LEU A 226 4.21 7.75 -7.23
N GLY A 227 3.16 8.34 -6.65
CA GLY A 227 2.00 7.60 -6.17
C GLY A 227 1.25 6.88 -7.28
N ALA A 228 1.00 7.53 -8.41
CA ALA A 228 0.36 6.91 -9.58
C ALA A 228 1.21 5.76 -10.14
N LEU A 229 2.50 6.02 -10.35
CA LEU A 229 3.45 5.04 -10.87
C LEU A 229 3.58 3.83 -9.94
N GLY A 230 3.82 4.05 -8.64
CA GLY A 230 4.00 2.97 -7.68
C GLY A 230 2.73 2.12 -7.51
N GLN A 231 1.55 2.73 -7.46
CA GLN A 231 0.27 2.00 -7.41
C GLN A 231 0.01 1.19 -8.67
N TYR A 232 0.35 1.72 -9.84
CA TYR A 232 0.22 0.98 -11.09
C TYR A 232 1.16 -0.23 -11.11
N LEU A 233 2.44 -0.04 -10.81
CA LEU A 233 3.44 -1.11 -10.77
C LEU A 233 3.08 -2.20 -9.76
N MET A 234 2.63 -1.83 -8.56
CA MET A 234 2.18 -2.79 -7.53
C MET A 234 0.97 -3.58 -8.01
N THR A 235 -0.04 -2.90 -8.60
CA THR A 235 -1.24 -3.54 -9.11
C THR A 235 -0.90 -4.49 -10.26
N PHE A 236 0.00 -4.08 -11.14
CA PHE A 236 0.48 -4.90 -12.26
C PHE A 236 1.28 -6.11 -11.77
N ALA A 237 2.17 -5.95 -10.79
CA ALA A 237 2.91 -7.06 -10.18
C ALA A 237 1.98 -8.15 -9.64
N LEU A 238 0.93 -7.76 -8.91
CA LEU A 238 -0.09 -8.67 -8.37
C LEU A 238 -1.01 -9.29 -9.44
N LYS A 239 -0.99 -8.76 -10.66
CA LYS A 239 -1.71 -9.35 -11.81
C LYS A 239 -0.88 -10.40 -12.51
N VAL A 240 0.42 -10.16 -12.73
CA VAL A 240 1.30 -11.02 -13.54
C VAL A 240 1.98 -12.13 -12.75
N ALA A 241 1.97 -12.06 -11.42
CA ALA A 241 2.54 -13.09 -10.56
C ALA A 241 1.65 -13.38 -9.34
N GLU A 242 1.81 -14.57 -8.77
CA GLU A 242 1.10 -14.92 -7.55
C GLU A 242 1.52 -14.01 -6.38
N ALA A 243 0.55 -13.62 -5.56
CA ALA A 243 0.82 -12.78 -4.41
C ALA A 243 1.77 -13.42 -3.40
N SER A 244 1.76 -14.75 -3.27
CA SER A 244 2.72 -15.52 -2.43
C SER A 244 4.17 -15.34 -2.87
N VAL A 245 4.39 -15.12 -4.18
CA VAL A 245 5.73 -14.91 -4.76
C VAL A 245 6.18 -13.45 -4.60
N VAL A 246 5.31 -12.47 -4.84
CA VAL A 246 5.71 -11.05 -4.87
C VAL A 246 5.59 -10.35 -3.52
N SER A 247 4.67 -10.78 -2.65
CA SER A 247 4.44 -10.09 -1.36
C SER A 247 5.62 -10.09 -0.38
N PRO A 248 6.51 -11.12 -0.32
CA PRO A 248 7.71 -11.05 0.50
C PRO A 248 8.62 -9.85 0.19
N PHE A 249 8.61 -9.38 -1.05
CA PHE A 249 9.42 -8.24 -1.47
C PHE A 249 8.90 -6.90 -0.93
N ASN A 250 7.69 -6.83 -0.37
CA ASN A 250 7.21 -5.64 0.36
C ASN A 250 8.10 -5.30 1.56
N TYR A 251 8.76 -6.29 2.18
CA TYR A 251 9.68 -6.04 3.30
C TYR A 251 10.89 -5.20 2.92
N THR A 252 11.21 -5.04 1.62
CA THR A 252 12.23 -4.11 1.16
C THR A 252 11.89 -2.64 1.50
N ALA A 253 10.63 -2.33 1.80
CA ALA A 253 10.22 -1.01 2.29
C ALA A 253 10.96 -0.61 3.58
N ILE A 254 11.25 -1.56 4.47
CA ILE A 254 12.01 -1.32 5.71
C ILE A 254 13.42 -0.80 5.35
N ILE A 255 14.06 -1.45 4.38
CA ILE A 255 15.41 -1.05 3.92
C ILE A 255 15.37 0.37 3.38
N TRP A 256 14.38 0.68 2.52
CA TRP A 256 14.19 2.04 2.00
C TRP A 256 13.94 3.05 3.11
N GLY A 257 13.09 2.72 4.09
CA GLY A 257 12.79 3.60 5.23
C GLY A 257 14.06 3.96 6.02
N ILE A 258 14.84 2.94 6.39
CA ILE A 258 16.12 3.13 7.11
C ILE A 258 17.10 3.94 6.27
N CYS A 259 17.28 3.59 4.99
CA CYS A 259 18.18 4.32 4.10
C CYS A 259 17.80 5.81 3.96
N PHE A 260 16.52 6.12 3.79
CA PHE A 260 16.07 7.49 3.67
C PHE A 260 16.20 8.27 4.98
N ASP A 261 15.85 7.67 6.13
CA ASP A 261 16.02 8.32 7.42
C ASP A 261 17.50 8.62 7.71
N LEU A 262 18.41 7.69 7.39
CA LEU A 262 19.86 7.89 7.55
C LEU A 262 20.41 8.97 6.62
N VAL A 263 20.07 8.88 5.32
CA VAL A 263 20.70 9.74 4.31
C VAL A 263 20.13 11.16 4.32
N ILE A 264 18.82 11.32 4.57
CA ILE A 264 18.15 12.62 4.44
C ILE A 264 18.05 13.33 5.79
N TRP A 265 17.76 12.61 6.86
CA TRP A 265 17.53 13.20 8.19
C TRP A 265 18.59 12.82 9.22
N SER A 266 19.56 11.96 8.88
CA SER A 266 20.59 11.44 9.80
C SER A 266 19.98 10.77 11.06
N ILE A 267 18.79 10.14 10.89
CA ILE A 267 18.09 9.45 11.95
C ILE A 267 18.43 7.96 11.91
N TRP A 268 18.98 7.43 12.99
CA TRP A 268 19.22 5.99 13.16
C TRP A 268 17.95 5.30 13.67
N PRO A 269 17.64 4.08 13.17
CA PRO A 269 16.51 3.32 13.71
C PRO A 269 16.74 3.01 15.17
N SER A 270 15.68 3.13 15.99
CA SER A 270 15.73 2.77 17.40
C SER A 270 15.85 1.24 17.57
N TRP A 271 16.39 0.78 18.70
CA TRP A 271 16.43 -0.65 18.99
C TRP A 271 15.04 -1.32 18.99
N PRO A 272 13.99 -0.72 19.57
CA PRO A 272 12.63 -1.24 19.46
C PRO A 272 12.18 -1.41 18.00
N THR A 273 12.48 -0.45 17.12
CA THR A 273 12.17 -0.53 15.69
C THR A 273 12.87 -1.70 15.03
N VAL A 274 14.17 -1.91 15.31
CA VAL A 274 14.96 -3.02 14.72
C VAL A 274 14.42 -4.37 15.21
N ILE A 275 14.20 -4.53 16.52
CA ILE A 275 13.68 -5.77 17.10
C ILE A 275 12.26 -6.04 16.58
N GLY A 276 11.40 -5.03 16.58
CA GLY A 276 10.05 -5.13 16.02
C GLY A 276 10.05 -5.56 14.55
N ALA A 277 10.95 -4.96 13.75
CA ALA A 277 11.13 -5.32 12.33
C ALA A 277 11.50 -6.80 12.15
N MET A 278 12.38 -7.34 12.99
CA MET A 278 12.76 -8.76 12.95
C MET A 278 11.56 -9.67 13.24
N PHE A 279 10.79 -9.39 14.30
CA PHE A 279 9.61 -10.17 14.66
C PHE A 279 8.54 -10.12 13.58
N ILE A 280 8.19 -8.91 13.09
CA ILE A 280 7.17 -8.71 12.06
C ILE A 280 7.58 -9.40 10.75
N SER A 281 8.85 -9.23 10.33
CA SER A 281 9.35 -9.82 9.08
C SER A 281 9.39 -11.35 9.17
N ALA A 282 9.89 -11.90 10.27
CA ALA A 282 9.94 -13.36 10.48
C ALA A 282 8.53 -13.97 10.48
N ALA A 283 7.59 -13.35 11.20
CA ALA A 283 6.20 -13.82 11.26
C ALA A 283 5.52 -13.76 9.89
N GLY A 284 5.66 -12.64 9.17
CA GLY A 284 5.05 -12.47 7.86
C GLY A 284 5.66 -13.38 6.79
N LEU A 285 6.98 -13.54 6.75
CA LEU A 285 7.65 -14.47 5.83
C LEU A 285 7.25 -15.91 6.12
N TYR A 286 7.10 -16.29 7.41
CA TYR A 286 6.59 -17.60 7.78
C TYR A 286 5.16 -17.82 7.27
N ILE A 287 4.27 -16.84 7.41
CA ILE A 287 2.90 -16.92 6.88
C ILE A 287 2.92 -17.13 5.37
N PHE A 288 3.71 -16.34 4.61
CA PHE A 288 3.82 -16.50 3.15
C PHE A 288 4.36 -17.88 2.76
N HIS A 289 5.42 -18.33 3.42
CA HIS A 289 5.98 -19.68 3.17
C HIS A 289 4.94 -20.78 3.41
N ARG A 290 4.18 -20.67 4.50
CA ARG A 290 3.12 -21.62 4.84
C ARG A 290 1.97 -21.60 3.84
N GLU A 291 1.56 -20.44 3.37
CA GLU A 291 0.53 -20.32 2.31
C GLU A 291 1.00 -20.93 0.99
N ALA A 292 2.26 -20.76 0.64
CA ALA A 292 2.84 -21.39 -0.55
C ALA A 292 2.83 -22.92 -0.47
N LEU A 293 3.22 -23.48 0.70
CA LEU A 293 3.20 -24.93 0.93
C LEU A 293 1.79 -25.54 0.88
N LEU A 294 0.76 -24.83 1.33
CA LEU A 294 -0.62 -25.32 1.31
C LEU A 294 -1.28 -25.26 -0.07
N LYS A 295 -0.68 -24.50 -1.01
CA LYS A 295 -1.13 -24.38 -2.40
C LYS A 295 -0.34 -25.26 -3.37
N ALA A 296 0.76 -25.83 -2.92
CA ALA A 296 1.50 -26.83 -3.71
C ALA A 296 0.60 -28.07 -3.90
N PRO A 297 0.48 -28.62 -5.15
CA PRO A 297 -0.37 -29.75 -5.47
C PRO A 297 0.03 -31.02 -4.74
#